data_d940083603e781650375897d96f34ab7
#
_entry.id   d940083603e781650375897d96f34ab7
#
_cell.length_a   1.000
_cell.length_b   1.000
_cell.length_c   1.000
_cell.angle_alpha   90.00
_cell.angle_beta   90.00
_cell.angle_gamma   90.00
#
_symmetry.space_group_name_H-M   'P 1'
#
loop_
_entity.id
_entity.type
_entity.pdbx_description
1 polymer ?
#
loop_
_entity_poly.entity_id
_entity_poly.type
_entity_poly.pdbx_seq_one_letter_code
_entity_poly.pdbx_strand_id
1 'polypeptide(L)'
;MGNKSAASVFWGWYIVAAAFFVLAINYGSRYCFGVFVKPLAQEYGWSRSVISLGASLNMLIYSACAVVIGRMMDRVAPRWIVTGGAVIAALGFLLTAQVRTPWQFYLIYGLLLGVGSAGMGVVTVNSSVGKWFIRKRGTAIGLATMGVSFGTISLTPLAGLIVKHFDWRAGFIALGLISLLVGVSLSQLFLRKVRPEDHGFLPDGEVNPDLVVKISTPPAPV
;
A
#
# COMPACT_ATOMS: atom_id res chain seq x y z
N MET A 1 35.06 -3.27 -29.24
CA MET A 1 35.17 -2.75 -27.85
C MET A 1 33.74 -2.46 -27.37
N GLY A 2 33.15 -3.38 -26.63
CA GLY A 2 31.77 -3.29 -26.19
C GLY A 2 31.65 -2.28 -25.07
N ASN A 3 30.89 -1.25 -25.31
CA ASN A 3 30.48 -0.28 -24.31
C ASN A 3 29.55 -1.00 -23.32
N LYS A 4 30.06 -1.38 -22.15
CA LYS A 4 29.26 -1.82 -21.00
C LYS A 4 28.51 -0.60 -20.51
N SER A 5 27.34 -0.31 -21.11
CA SER A 5 26.39 0.61 -20.50
C SER A 5 26.09 0.07 -19.10
N ALA A 6 26.33 0.89 -18.10
CA ALA A 6 26.03 0.61 -16.70
C ALA A 6 24.63 -0.01 -16.64
N ALA A 7 24.53 -1.21 -16.07
CA ALA A 7 23.29 -1.96 -15.96
C ALA A 7 22.32 -1.12 -15.11
N SER A 8 21.52 -0.30 -15.77
CA SER A 8 20.43 0.41 -15.09
C SER A 8 19.50 -0.68 -14.56
N VAL A 9 19.34 -0.70 -13.25
CA VAL A 9 18.44 -1.65 -12.58
C VAL A 9 17.08 -1.53 -13.26
N PHE A 10 16.55 -2.66 -13.74
CA PHE A 10 15.25 -2.70 -14.39
C PHE A 10 14.18 -2.05 -13.48
N TRP A 11 13.46 -1.08 -14.03
CA TRP A 11 12.50 -0.26 -13.26
C TRP A 11 11.45 -1.09 -12.51
N GLY A 12 11.13 -2.28 -13.00
CA GLY A 12 10.24 -3.23 -12.34
C GLY A 12 10.64 -3.54 -10.89
N TRP A 13 11.94 -3.59 -10.58
CA TRP A 13 12.40 -3.85 -9.21
C TRP A 13 12.14 -2.69 -8.25
N TYR A 14 12.17 -1.45 -8.73
CA TYR A 14 11.75 -0.29 -7.93
C TYR A 14 10.26 -0.34 -7.61
N ILE A 15 9.44 -0.84 -8.56
CA ILE A 15 8.01 -1.06 -8.31
C ILE A 15 7.79 -2.17 -7.28
N VAL A 16 8.58 -3.25 -7.32
CA VAL A 16 8.53 -4.30 -6.28
C VAL A 16 8.90 -3.73 -4.92
N ALA A 17 9.94 -2.90 -4.82
CA ALA A 17 10.33 -2.25 -3.57
C ALA A 17 9.22 -1.30 -3.06
N ALA A 18 8.63 -0.49 -3.92
CA ALA A 18 7.51 0.38 -3.56
C ALA A 18 6.31 -0.45 -3.09
N ALA A 19 5.99 -1.53 -3.79
CA ALA A 19 4.96 -2.49 -3.45
C ALA A 19 5.19 -3.11 -2.06
N PHE A 20 6.42 -3.52 -1.76
CA PHE A 20 6.82 -4.04 -0.46
C PHE A 20 6.50 -3.05 0.67
N PHE A 21 6.92 -1.80 0.54
CA PHE A 21 6.70 -0.79 1.58
C PHE A 21 5.23 -0.38 1.71
N VAL A 22 4.48 -0.29 0.60
CA VAL A 22 3.05 -0.01 0.65
C VAL A 22 2.31 -1.12 1.41
N LEU A 23 2.62 -2.39 1.13
CA LEU A 23 2.05 -3.52 1.86
C LEU A 23 2.51 -3.56 3.32
N ALA A 24 3.79 -3.24 3.59
CA ALA A 24 4.33 -3.19 4.94
C ALA A 24 3.55 -2.20 5.80
N ILE A 25 3.29 -1.00 5.31
CA ILE A 25 2.56 0.02 6.05
C ILE A 25 1.09 -0.34 6.18
N ASN A 26 0.44 -0.76 5.10
CA ASN A 26 -0.97 -1.09 5.14
C ASN A 26 -1.29 -2.22 6.13
N TYR A 27 -0.58 -3.34 6.02
CA TYR A 27 -0.83 -4.50 6.89
C TYR A 27 -0.21 -4.35 8.28
N GLY A 28 0.99 -3.76 8.37
CA GLY A 28 1.60 -3.47 9.66
C GLY A 28 0.74 -2.58 10.54
N SER A 29 0.16 -1.50 9.97
CA SER A 29 -0.75 -0.61 10.68
C SER A 29 -2.04 -1.30 11.13
N ARG A 30 -2.54 -2.26 10.36
CA ARG A 30 -3.75 -3.03 10.72
C ARG A 30 -3.48 -4.07 11.78
N TYR A 31 -2.38 -4.81 11.67
CA TYR A 31 -2.06 -5.90 12.58
C TYR A 31 -1.52 -5.43 13.93
N CYS A 32 -1.00 -4.20 14.03
CA CYS A 32 -0.65 -3.61 15.33
C CYS A 32 -1.88 -3.19 16.16
N PHE A 33 -3.11 -3.37 15.64
CA PHE A 33 -4.36 -3.04 16.33
C PHE A 33 -4.44 -3.62 17.75
N GLY A 34 -3.90 -4.82 17.99
CA GLY A 34 -3.87 -5.45 19.31
C GLY A 34 -3.24 -4.60 20.41
N VAL A 35 -2.28 -3.72 20.05
CA VAL A 35 -1.62 -2.79 20.97
C VAL A 35 -2.60 -1.75 21.54
N PHE A 36 -3.61 -1.35 20.75
CA PHE A 36 -4.58 -0.31 21.11
C PHE A 36 -5.77 -0.84 21.91
N VAL A 37 -6.01 -2.14 21.94
CA VAL A 37 -7.18 -2.75 22.62
C VAL A 37 -7.18 -2.43 24.11
N LYS A 38 -6.05 -2.59 24.79
CA LYS A 38 -5.94 -2.35 26.23
C LYS A 38 -6.14 -0.88 26.61
N PRO A 39 -5.46 0.09 25.96
CA PRO A 39 -5.68 1.51 26.23
C PRO A 39 -7.13 1.97 26.00
N LEU A 40 -7.75 1.56 24.88
CA LEU A 40 -9.14 1.89 24.57
C LEU A 40 -10.12 1.34 25.61
N ALA A 41 -9.91 0.08 26.03
CA ALA A 41 -10.73 -0.56 27.06
C ALA A 41 -10.59 0.16 28.42
N GLN A 42 -9.39 0.60 28.77
CA GLN A 42 -9.13 1.29 30.05
C GLN A 42 -9.71 2.71 30.08
N GLU A 43 -9.62 3.46 28.98
CA GLU A 43 -10.06 4.85 28.95
C GLU A 43 -11.57 4.98 28.83
N TYR A 44 -12.21 4.17 28.00
CA TYR A 44 -13.65 4.28 27.71
C TYR A 44 -14.50 3.22 28.40
N GLY A 45 -13.91 2.27 29.11
CA GLY A 45 -14.64 1.15 29.68
C GLY A 45 -15.26 0.20 28.64
N TRP A 46 -14.83 0.27 27.37
CA TRP A 46 -15.38 -0.57 26.33
C TRP A 46 -14.96 -2.03 26.51
N SER A 47 -15.90 -2.94 26.34
CA SER A 47 -15.59 -4.36 26.37
C SER A 47 -14.67 -4.72 25.18
N ARG A 48 -13.87 -5.77 25.36
CA ARG A 48 -13.03 -6.29 24.27
C ARG A 48 -13.84 -6.66 23.04
N SER A 49 -15.07 -7.16 23.24
CA SER A 49 -15.99 -7.51 22.15
C SER A 49 -16.35 -6.28 21.30
N VAL A 50 -16.67 -5.14 21.93
CA VAL A 50 -16.96 -3.88 21.25
C VAL A 50 -15.78 -3.41 20.40
N ILE A 51 -14.57 -3.47 20.95
CA ILE A 51 -13.36 -3.05 20.25
C ILE A 51 -13.04 -4.01 19.10
N SER A 52 -13.14 -5.32 19.34
CA SER A 52 -12.87 -6.34 18.30
C SER A 52 -13.90 -6.30 17.16
N LEU A 53 -15.15 -5.91 17.44
CA LEU A 53 -16.16 -5.71 16.40
C LEU A 53 -15.72 -4.64 15.38
N GLY A 54 -15.08 -3.56 15.83
CA GLY A 54 -14.51 -2.55 14.93
C GLY A 54 -13.45 -3.13 13.99
N ALA A 55 -12.57 -3.99 14.50
CA ALA A 55 -11.57 -4.68 13.68
C ALA A 55 -12.20 -5.68 12.70
N SER A 56 -13.24 -6.39 13.13
CA SER A 56 -13.99 -7.31 12.27
C SER A 56 -14.70 -6.58 11.14
N LEU A 57 -15.35 -5.44 11.44
CA LEU A 57 -15.95 -4.56 10.44
C LEU A 57 -14.90 -4.05 9.45
N ASN A 58 -13.73 -3.62 9.94
CA ASN A 58 -12.63 -3.20 9.08
C ASN A 58 -12.23 -4.31 8.08
N MET A 59 -12.11 -5.53 8.54
CA MET A 59 -11.75 -6.67 7.70
C MET A 59 -12.84 -7.01 6.66
N LEU A 60 -14.10 -6.94 7.06
CA LEU A 60 -15.25 -7.18 6.18
C LEU A 60 -15.34 -6.11 5.09
N ILE A 61 -15.26 -4.82 5.45
CA ILE A 61 -15.28 -3.71 4.51
C ILE A 61 -14.08 -3.76 3.56
N TYR A 62 -12.87 -4.03 4.10
CA TYR A 62 -11.68 -4.24 3.30
C TYR A 62 -11.91 -5.32 2.22
N SER A 63 -12.45 -6.48 2.59
CA SER A 63 -12.69 -7.59 1.68
C SER A 63 -13.74 -7.25 0.61
N ALA A 64 -14.83 -6.60 1.00
CA ALA A 64 -15.85 -6.14 0.07
C ALA A 64 -15.32 -5.11 -0.93
N CYS A 65 -14.56 -4.11 -0.43
CA CYS A 65 -13.94 -3.09 -1.27
C CYS A 65 -12.84 -3.65 -2.19
N ALA A 66 -12.11 -4.69 -1.78
CA ALA A 66 -11.08 -5.31 -2.61
C ALA A 66 -11.65 -5.87 -3.93
N VAL A 67 -12.89 -6.39 -3.92
CA VAL A 67 -13.59 -6.85 -5.14
C VAL A 67 -13.89 -5.69 -6.08
N VAL A 68 -14.37 -4.57 -5.53
CA VAL A 68 -14.65 -3.35 -6.33
C VAL A 68 -13.38 -2.77 -6.90
N ILE A 69 -12.33 -2.67 -6.07
CA ILE A 69 -11.02 -2.16 -6.46
C ILE A 69 -10.40 -3.03 -7.55
N GLY A 70 -10.52 -4.37 -7.46
CA GLY A 70 -10.08 -5.27 -8.51
C GLY A 70 -10.63 -4.90 -9.89
N ARG A 71 -11.92 -4.59 -9.97
CA ARG A 71 -12.57 -4.13 -11.22
C ARG A 71 -12.12 -2.73 -11.63
N MET A 72 -11.87 -1.84 -10.67
CA MET A 72 -11.38 -0.49 -10.95
C MET A 72 -9.95 -0.49 -11.54
N MET A 73 -9.13 -1.49 -11.23
CA MET A 73 -7.74 -1.63 -11.74
C MET A 73 -7.66 -1.77 -13.26
N ASP A 74 -8.76 -2.14 -13.92
CA ASP A 74 -8.84 -2.22 -15.38
C ASP A 74 -9.04 -0.85 -16.03
N ARG A 75 -9.57 0.13 -15.28
CA ARG A 75 -9.96 1.45 -15.79
C ARG A 75 -9.15 2.61 -15.21
N VAL A 76 -8.66 2.45 -14.00
CA VAL A 76 -7.96 3.50 -13.25
C VAL A 76 -6.50 3.13 -13.04
N ALA A 77 -5.60 4.08 -13.24
CA ALA A 77 -4.18 3.84 -13.01
C ALA A 77 -3.92 3.50 -11.53
N PRO A 78 -3.09 2.47 -11.24
CA PRO A 78 -2.82 1.99 -9.87
C PRO A 78 -2.41 3.09 -8.89
N ARG A 79 -1.65 4.07 -9.39
CA ARG A 79 -1.18 5.21 -8.58
C ARG A 79 -2.32 5.96 -7.89
N TRP A 80 -3.44 6.19 -8.58
CA TRP A 80 -4.57 6.94 -8.03
C TRP A 80 -5.34 6.12 -7.01
N ILE A 81 -5.46 4.80 -7.23
CA ILE A 81 -6.10 3.89 -6.29
C ILE A 81 -5.29 3.80 -4.98
N VAL A 82 -3.96 3.64 -5.09
CA VAL A 82 -3.08 3.57 -3.91
C VAL A 82 -3.01 4.93 -3.20
N THR A 83 -2.89 6.04 -3.95
CA THR A 83 -2.89 7.39 -3.35
C THR A 83 -4.20 7.68 -2.63
N GLY A 84 -5.34 7.44 -3.29
CA GLY A 84 -6.66 7.63 -2.68
C GLY A 84 -6.84 6.75 -1.44
N GLY A 85 -6.42 5.48 -1.53
CA GLY A 85 -6.40 4.56 -0.40
C GLY A 85 -5.56 5.06 0.77
N ALA A 86 -4.34 5.56 0.48
CA ALA A 86 -3.43 6.10 1.50
C ALA A 86 -3.99 7.34 2.20
N VAL A 87 -4.59 8.25 1.44
CA VAL A 87 -5.23 9.46 1.99
C VAL A 87 -6.43 9.09 2.87
N ILE A 88 -7.31 8.20 2.38
CA ILE A 88 -8.48 7.75 3.15
C ILE A 88 -8.04 7.00 4.41
N ALA A 89 -7.03 6.13 4.32
CA ALA A 89 -6.50 5.42 5.48
C ALA A 89 -5.87 6.37 6.50
N ALA A 90 -5.10 7.36 6.04
CA ALA A 90 -4.52 8.38 6.90
C ALA A 90 -5.59 9.19 7.64
N LEU A 91 -6.62 9.64 6.93
CA LEU A 91 -7.77 10.32 7.53
C LEU A 91 -8.48 9.40 8.53
N GLY A 92 -8.66 8.12 8.19
CA GLY A 92 -9.22 7.12 9.10
C GLY A 92 -8.43 7.00 10.40
N PHE A 93 -7.10 6.93 10.33
CA PHE A 93 -6.25 6.88 11.52
C PHE A 93 -6.29 8.17 12.33
N LEU A 94 -6.18 9.34 11.68
CA LEU A 94 -6.22 10.65 12.35
C LEU A 94 -7.57 10.91 13.06
N LEU A 95 -8.67 10.52 12.43
CA LEU A 95 -10.00 10.63 13.03
C LEU A 95 -10.21 9.59 14.13
N THR A 96 -9.62 8.38 14.02
CA THR A 96 -9.69 7.37 15.09
C THR A 96 -9.05 7.88 16.38
N ALA A 97 -8.01 8.70 16.29
CA ALA A 97 -7.40 9.34 17.46
C ALA A 97 -8.36 10.28 18.22
N GLN A 98 -9.47 10.72 17.62
CA GLN A 98 -10.45 11.63 18.19
C GLN A 98 -11.77 10.96 18.61
N VAL A 99 -11.88 9.65 18.43
CA VAL A 99 -13.07 8.86 18.72
C VAL A 99 -13.38 8.89 20.22
N ARG A 100 -14.67 9.02 20.55
CA ARG A 100 -15.18 9.02 21.93
C ARG A 100 -16.30 7.99 22.16
N THR A 101 -16.94 7.50 21.10
CA THR A 101 -18.06 6.56 21.18
C THR A 101 -17.83 5.34 20.33
N PRO A 102 -18.38 4.15 20.69
CA PRO A 102 -18.25 2.94 19.88
C PRO A 102 -18.73 3.11 18.44
N TRP A 103 -19.82 3.88 18.23
CA TRP A 103 -20.34 4.13 16.88
C TRP A 103 -19.39 4.91 16.00
N GLN A 104 -18.74 5.95 16.56
CA GLN A 104 -17.70 6.69 15.84
C GLN A 104 -16.54 5.75 15.47
N PHE A 105 -16.15 4.87 16.41
CA PHE A 105 -15.10 3.90 16.17
C PHE A 105 -15.45 2.93 15.03
N TYR A 106 -16.67 2.41 14.97
CA TYR A 106 -17.12 1.54 13.90
C TYR A 106 -17.15 2.24 12.54
N LEU A 107 -17.63 3.47 12.48
CA LEU A 107 -17.66 4.23 11.22
C LEU A 107 -16.26 4.65 10.76
N ILE A 108 -15.40 5.07 11.66
CA ILE A 108 -14.09 5.59 11.29
C ILE A 108 -13.10 4.45 11.12
N TYR A 109 -12.87 3.65 12.16
CA TYR A 109 -11.92 2.55 12.10
C TYR A 109 -12.45 1.38 11.27
N GLY A 110 -13.71 1.01 11.43
CA GLY A 110 -14.34 -0.08 10.68
C GLY A 110 -14.50 0.25 9.20
N LEU A 111 -15.29 1.29 8.90
CA LEU A 111 -15.68 1.62 7.54
C LEU A 111 -14.61 2.42 6.81
N LEU A 112 -14.28 3.64 7.29
CA LEU A 112 -13.41 4.57 6.56
C LEU A 112 -12.00 3.98 6.37
N LEU A 113 -11.39 3.50 7.44
CA LEU A 113 -10.07 2.87 7.36
C LEU A 113 -10.10 1.57 6.54
N GLY A 114 -11.19 0.79 6.60
CA GLY A 114 -11.38 -0.42 5.80
C GLY A 114 -11.35 -0.12 4.29
N VAL A 115 -12.06 0.92 3.86
CA VAL A 115 -12.05 1.40 2.46
C VAL A 115 -10.65 1.87 2.04
N GLY A 116 -10.01 2.71 2.85
CA GLY A 116 -8.67 3.22 2.57
C GLY A 116 -7.63 2.09 2.45
N SER A 117 -7.65 1.15 3.38
CA SER A 117 -6.75 0.00 3.38
C SER A 117 -6.93 -0.90 2.16
N ALA A 118 -8.15 -1.03 1.63
CA ALA A 118 -8.41 -1.83 0.44
C ALA A 118 -7.69 -1.25 -0.80
N GLY A 119 -7.62 0.08 -0.94
CA GLY A 119 -6.86 0.74 -2.01
C GLY A 119 -5.37 0.45 -1.99
N MET A 120 -4.78 0.23 -0.81
CA MET A 120 -3.38 -0.12 -0.61
C MET A 120 -3.15 -1.65 -0.50
N GLY A 121 -4.17 -2.45 -0.76
CA GLY A 121 -4.17 -3.89 -0.51
C GLY A 121 -3.39 -4.71 -1.53
N VAL A 122 -3.26 -6.02 -1.22
CA VAL A 122 -2.55 -7.01 -2.06
C VAL A 122 -3.10 -7.04 -3.49
N VAL A 123 -4.41 -6.87 -3.69
CA VAL A 123 -5.04 -6.88 -5.03
C VAL A 123 -4.45 -5.79 -5.91
N THR A 124 -4.42 -4.55 -5.41
CA THR A 124 -3.89 -3.39 -6.14
C THR A 124 -2.40 -3.53 -6.43
N VAL A 125 -1.64 -3.93 -5.42
CA VAL A 125 -0.18 -4.00 -5.49
C VAL A 125 0.27 -5.15 -6.38
N ASN A 126 -0.27 -6.35 -6.22
CA ASN A 126 0.11 -7.52 -7.02
C ASN A 126 -0.31 -7.37 -8.48
N SER A 127 -1.46 -6.74 -8.75
CA SER A 127 -1.86 -6.41 -10.12
C SER A 127 -0.87 -5.44 -10.78
N SER A 128 -0.35 -4.47 -10.02
CA SER A 128 0.66 -3.52 -10.52
C SER A 128 1.99 -4.22 -10.83
N VAL A 129 2.50 -5.03 -9.90
CA VAL A 129 3.73 -5.82 -10.08
C VAL A 129 3.60 -6.82 -11.23
N GLY A 130 2.44 -7.49 -11.32
CA GLY A 130 2.17 -8.50 -12.34
C GLY A 130 2.18 -8.00 -13.78
N LYS A 131 2.04 -6.69 -14.01
CA LYS A 131 2.16 -6.06 -15.33
C LYS A 131 3.61 -5.91 -15.81
N TRP A 132 4.57 -5.92 -14.89
CA TRP A 132 6.00 -5.72 -15.17
C TRP A 132 6.79 -7.02 -15.30
N PHE A 133 6.25 -8.13 -14.79
CA PHE A 133 6.93 -9.41 -14.77
C PHE A 133 6.03 -10.53 -15.32
N ILE A 134 6.57 -11.33 -16.27
CA ILE A 134 5.93 -12.54 -16.80
C ILE A 134 6.64 -13.76 -16.23
N ARG A 135 7.93 -13.97 -16.56
CA ARG A 135 8.72 -15.13 -16.11
C ARG A 135 9.02 -15.09 -14.62
N LYS A 136 9.36 -13.90 -14.09
CA LYS A 136 9.72 -13.69 -12.68
C LYS A 136 8.55 -13.22 -11.82
N ARG A 137 7.30 -13.32 -12.33
CA ARG A 137 6.11 -12.82 -11.66
C ARG A 137 5.93 -13.38 -10.24
N GLY A 138 6.12 -14.69 -10.06
CA GLY A 138 6.01 -15.32 -8.73
C GLY A 138 7.02 -14.77 -7.73
N THR A 139 8.28 -14.63 -8.14
CA THR A 139 9.34 -14.05 -7.28
C THR A 139 9.07 -12.59 -6.96
N ALA A 140 8.68 -11.80 -7.96
CA ALA A 140 8.39 -10.37 -7.78
C ALA A 140 7.21 -10.13 -6.82
N ILE A 141 6.11 -10.88 -7.00
CA ILE A 141 4.95 -10.83 -6.10
C ILE A 141 5.31 -11.36 -4.71
N GLY A 142 6.08 -12.45 -4.62
CA GLY A 142 6.54 -13.00 -3.34
C GLY A 142 7.35 -11.98 -2.55
N LEU A 143 8.34 -11.33 -3.18
CA LEU A 143 9.13 -10.27 -2.55
C LEU A 143 8.28 -9.09 -2.10
N ALA A 144 7.35 -8.62 -2.93
CA ALA A 144 6.44 -7.54 -2.56
C ALA A 144 5.58 -7.94 -1.34
N THR A 145 5.07 -9.16 -1.32
CA THR A 145 4.18 -9.66 -0.24
C THR A 145 4.93 -9.90 1.07
N MET A 146 6.25 -10.14 1.05
CA MET A 146 7.07 -10.17 2.28
C MET A 146 6.97 -8.87 3.08
N GLY A 147 6.62 -7.74 2.43
CA GLY A 147 6.32 -6.48 3.09
C GLY A 147 5.25 -6.62 4.18
N VAL A 148 4.26 -7.49 4.02
CA VAL A 148 3.21 -7.73 5.03
C VAL A 148 3.82 -8.16 6.38
N SER A 149 4.68 -9.18 6.35
CA SER A 149 5.36 -9.68 7.56
C SER A 149 6.34 -8.67 8.12
N PHE A 150 7.13 -8.04 7.25
CA PHE A 150 8.08 -6.99 7.65
C PHE A 150 7.38 -5.82 8.34
N GLY A 151 6.27 -5.34 7.78
CA GLY A 151 5.48 -4.25 8.36
C GLY A 151 4.90 -4.63 9.71
N THR A 152 4.37 -5.84 9.86
CA THR A 152 3.83 -6.33 11.12
C THR A 152 4.91 -6.40 12.21
N ILE A 153 6.07 -6.97 11.89
CA ILE A 153 7.18 -7.11 12.83
C ILE A 153 7.76 -5.74 13.23
N SER A 154 7.81 -4.77 12.30
CA SER A 154 8.41 -3.46 12.54
C SER A 154 7.43 -2.48 13.20
N LEU A 155 6.21 -2.38 12.70
CA LEU A 155 5.24 -1.38 13.18
C LEU A 155 4.57 -1.76 14.50
N THR A 156 4.43 -3.06 14.83
CA THR A 156 3.82 -3.47 16.09
C THR A 156 4.64 -3.02 17.31
N PRO A 157 5.95 -3.28 17.41
CA PRO A 157 6.75 -2.78 18.52
C PRO A 157 6.85 -1.25 18.50
N LEU A 158 6.95 -0.62 17.32
CA LEU A 158 6.97 0.84 17.20
C LEU A 158 5.68 1.47 17.76
N ALA A 159 4.52 0.96 17.38
CA ALA A 159 3.23 1.38 17.93
C ALA A 159 3.17 1.16 19.44
N GLY A 160 3.68 0.01 19.93
CA GLY A 160 3.77 -0.31 21.36
C GLY A 160 4.64 0.69 22.14
N LEU A 161 5.77 1.09 21.60
CA LEU A 161 6.64 2.11 22.20
C LEU A 161 5.96 3.47 22.23
N ILE A 162 5.31 3.88 21.14
CA ILE A 162 4.60 5.17 21.09
C ILE A 162 3.46 5.18 22.11
N VAL A 163 2.65 4.13 22.17
CA VAL A 163 1.54 4.02 23.13
C VAL A 163 2.05 4.01 24.58
N LYS A 164 3.19 3.40 24.85
CA LYS A 164 3.79 3.33 26.19
C LYS A 164 4.32 4.69 26.67
N HIS A 165 4.93 5.48 25.78
CA HIS A 165 5.62 6.72 26.16
C HIS A 165 4.75 7.97 26.01
N PHE A 166 3.75 7.94 25.14
CA PHE A 166 2.88 9.10 24.88
C PHE A 166 1.43 8.78 25.18
N ASP A 167 0.72 8.20 24.23
CA ASP A 167 -0.70 7.84 24.33
C ASP A 167 -1.10 7.00 23.11
N TRP A 168 -2.22 6.29 23.19
CA TRP A 168 -2.77 5.53 22.05
C TRP A 168 -3.20 6.47 20.90
N ARG A 169 -3.62 7.71 21.18
CA ARG A 169 -3.92 8.73 20.18
C ARG A 169 -2.70 9.07 19.35
N ALA A 170 -1.57 9.29 20.00
CA ALA A 170 -0.30 9.53 19.32
C ALA A 170 0.09 8.35 18.43
N GLY A 171 -0.20 7.11 18.85
CA GLY A 171 -0.01 5.92 18.04
C GLY A 171 -0.82 5.95 16.75
N PHE A 172 -2.10 6.27 16.80
CA PHE A 172 -2.94 6.40 15.61
C PHE A 172 -2.52 7.56 14.71
N ILE A 173 -2.15 8.70 15.27
CA ILE A 173 -1.63 9.86 14.53
C ILE A 173 -0.34 9.46 13.77
N ALA A 174 0.59 8.81 14.45
CA ALA A 174 1.84 8.34 13.83
C ALA A 174 1.57 7.37 12.66
N LEU A 175 0.67 6.39 12.83
CA LEU A 175 0.29 5.46 11.78
C LEU A 175 -0.38 6.19 10.60
N GLY A 176 -1.21 7.19 10.87
CA GLY A 176 -1.83 8.03 9.85
C GLY A 176 -0.81 8.80 9.03
N LEU A 177 0.15 9.46 9.70
CA LEU A 177 1.22 10.22 9.05
C LEU A 177 2.14 9.32 8.23
N ILE A 178 2.53 8.16 8.77
CA ILE A 178 3.34 7.18 8.04
C ILE A 178 2.59 6.69 6.79
N SER A 179 1.30 6.35 6.93
CA SER A 179 0.47 5.90 5.80
C SER A 179 0.35 6.96 4.72
N LEU A 180 0.17 8.24 5.11
CA LEU A 180 0.08 9.36 4.19
C LEU A 180 1.42 9.59 3.47
N LEU A 181 2.48 9.81 4.23
CA LEU A 181 3.79 10.18 3.69
C LEU A 181 4.33 9.08 2.78
N VAL A 182 4.37 7.85 3.25
CA VAL A 182 4.97 6.75 2.49
C VAL A 182 4.02 6.25 1.39
N GLY A 183 2.74 6.10 1.70
CA GLY A 183 1.74 5.63 0.73
C GLY A 183 1.61 6.57 -0.47
N VAL A 184 1.50 7.88 -0.23
CA VAL A 184 1.39 8.87 -1.31
C VAL A 184 2.72 9.00 -2.06
N SER A 185 3.85 9.15 -1.36
CA SER A 185 5.16 9.33 -2.00
C SER A 185 5.52 8.15 -2.90
N LEU A 186 5.40 6.92 -2.39
CA LEU A 186 5.74 5.73 -3.17
C LEU A 186 4.80 5.51 -4.35
N SER A 187 3.49 5.78 -4.17
CA SER A 187 2.54 5.63 -5.27
C SER A 187 2.80 6.63 -6.40
N GLN A 188 3.12 7.89 -6.09
CA GLN A 188 3.36 8.92 -7.09
C GLN A 188 4.73 8.79 -7.77
N LEU A 189 5.75 8.33 -7.04
CA LEU A 189 7.11 8.18 -7.58
C LEU A 189 7.24 6.92 -8.43
N PHE A 190 6.75 5.78 -7.95
CA PHE A 190 7.05 4.48 -8.56
C PHE A 190 5.87 3.85 -9.32
N LEU A 191 4.61 4.06 -8.88
CA LEU A 191 3.44 3.52 -9.55
C LEU A 191 2.90 4.44 -10.67
N ARG A 192 3.61 5.51 -11.00
CA ARG A 192 3.25 6.41 -12.10
C ARG A 192 3.34 5.72 -13.46
N LYS A 193 4.30 4.83 -13.62
CA LYS A 193 4.53 4.07 -14.84
C LYS A 193 3.66 2.82 -14.84
N VAL A 194 2.72 2.73 -15.79
CA VAL A 194 1.68 1.68 -15.77
C VAL A 194 2.15 0.42 -16.48
N ARG A 195 2.93 0.56 -17.56
CA ARG A 195 3.40 -0.55 -18.41
C ARG A 195 4.87 -0.39 -18.77
N PRO A 196 5.61 -1.51 -18.88
CA PRO A 196 7.00 -1.49 -19.34
C PRO A 196 7.13 -1.00 -20.78
N GLU A 197 6.12 -1.26 -21.64
CA GLU A 197 6.13 -0.89 -23.07
C GLU A 197 6.17 0.64 -23.24
N ASP A 198 5.58 1.42 -22.33
CA ASP A 198 5.62 2.89 -22.34
C ASP A 198 7.04 3.46 -22.19
N HIS A 199 8.02 2.60 -21.91
CA HIS A 199 9.43 2.93 -21.70
C HIS A 199 10.39 2.15 -22.59
N GLY A 200 9.87 1.46 -23.63
CA GLY A 200 10.71 0.69 -24.55
C GLY A 200 11.24 -0.64 -23.98
N PHE A 201 10.70 -1.08 -22.83
CA PHE A 201 11.03 -2.38 -22.25
C PHE A 201 9.91 -3.38 -22.51
N LEU A 202 10.27 -4.62 -22.71
CA LEU A 202 9.36 -5.75 -22.57
C LEU A 202 9.25 -6.15 -21.10
N PRO A 203 8.20 -6.87 -20.69
CA PRO A 203 8.14 -7.48 -19.37
C PRO A 203 9.43 -8.25 -19.06
N ASP A 204 9.79 -8.33 -17.77
CA ASP A 204 11.05 -8.92 -17.27
C ASP A 204 12.34 -8.15 -17.63
N GLY A 205 12.25 -6.98 -18.27
CA GLY A 205 13.39 -6.12 -18.62
C GLY A 205 14.09 -6.49 -19.91
N GLU A 206 13.48 -7.30 -20.75
CA GLU A 206 13.98 -7.56 -22.11
C GLU A 206 13.81 -6.29 -22.97
N VAL A 207 14.83 -5.95 -23.74
CA VAL A 207 14.77 -4.81 -24.68
C VAL A 207 13.99 -5.24 -25.92
N ASN A 208 12.93 -4.50 -26.28
CA ASN A 208 12.18 -4.78 -27.49
C ASN A 208 12.98 -4.32 -28.73
N PRO A 209 13.46 -5.21 -29.59
CA PRO A 209 14.26 -4.85 -30.77
C PRO A 209 13.52 -3.90 -31.71
N ASP A 210 12.20 -4.06 -31.86
CA ASP A 210 11.37 -3.25 -32.77
C ASP A 210 11.19 -1.82 -32.29
N LEU A 211 11.21 -1.59 -30.97
CA LEU A 211 11.16 -0.25 -30.38
C LEU A 211 12.50 0.47 -30.48
N VAL A 212 13.61 -0.25 -30.40
CA VAL A 212 14.95 0.33 -30.60
C VAL A 212 15.11 0.85 -32.03
N VAL A 213 14.61 0.12 -33.03
CA VAL A 213 14.61 0.52 -34.43
C VAL A 213 13.76 1.78 -34.65
N LYS A 214 12.61 1.89 -33.99
CA LYS A 214 11.69 3.03 -34.12
C LYS A 214 12.22 4.32 -33.52
N ILE A 215 13.06 4.22 -32.48
CA ILE A 215 13.71 5.39 -31.83
C ILE A 215 14.96 5.82 -32.62
N SER A 216 15.63 4.88 -33.29
CA SER A 216 16.85 5.15 -34.07
C SER A 216 16.60 5.61 -35.51
N THR A 217 15.36 5.53 -36.02
CA THR A 217 15.00 6.06 -37.34
C THR A 217 14.54 7.52 -37.19
N PRO A 218 15.27 8.51 -37.72
CA PRO A 218 14.78 9.89 -37.74
C PRO A 218 13.49 9.95 -38.58
N PRO A 219 12.55 10.87 -38.24
CA PRO A 219 11.35 11.05 -39.04
C PRO A 219 11.73 11.37 -40.48
N ALA A 220 11.09 10.69 -41.42
CA ALA A 220 11.32 10.97 -42.84
C ALA A 220 11.09 12.46 -43.10
N PRO A 221 11.97 13.13 -43.87
CA PRO A 221 11.75 14.53 -44.22
C PRO A 221 10.46 14.66 -45.01
N VAL A 222 9.63 15.60 -44.57
CA VAL A 222 8.39 16.01 -45.26
C VAL A 222 8.74 16.86 -46.48
#